data_b11e70d8fbc5782e571da09225ba25c4
#
_entry.id   b11e70d8fbc5782e571da09225ba25c4
#
_cell.length_a   1.000
_cell.length_b   1.000
_cell.length_c   1.000
_cell.angle_alpha   90.00
_cell.angle_beta   90.00
_cell.angle_gamma   90.00
#
_symmetry.space_group_name_H-M   'P 1'
#
loop_
_entity.id
_entity.type
_entity.pdbx_description
1 polymer ?
#
loop_
_entity_poly.entity_id
_entity_poly.type
_entity_poly.pdbx_seq_one_letter_code
_entity_poly.pdbx_strand_id
1 'polypeptide(L)'
;MSMPMTETRQADTSRAPARDEEQWQAVRRRDAAFDGKFLFAVRTTGIYCRPSCTSRPAKRENVTFFETGAQAEKAGYRACKRCRPDQLGAPDPQMQAVKRACERIEQAEEAPKLAELAASAGLSPYHFHRVFKALTGVTPKAYAAETRARRAADKLRTAETVTEAIYDAGFNSSSRFYENTDARLGMTPGAVRRGGAGTVIRFAVGEASLGAVLVAATNKGVCAILLGDDPEALVRDLQDRFPRAEFKGGDGEFERTVAEVVGLVEAPGQRLDLPLDIRGTAFQQRVWAALSAIPSGKTATYAEIARAIGQPKAVRAVAQACGANPLAIAIPCHRVVRADGDLSGYRWGVERKRKLIDREAA
;
A
#
# COMPACT_ATOMS: atom_id res chain seq x y z
N MET A 1 -0.95 21.13 -70.21
CA MET A 1 -0.37 21.43 -68.87
C MET A 1 -1.53 21.82 -67.97
N SER A 2 -2.09 20.86 -67.26
CA SER A 2 -3.22 21.10 -66.33
C SER A 2 -2.69 21.04 -64.89
N MET A 3 -2.92 22.10 -64.13
CA MET A 3 -2.62 22.16 -62.70
C MET A 3 -3.71 21.43 -61.93
N PRO A 4 -3.38 20.69 -60.85
CA PRO A 4 -4.37 20.09 -59.99
C PRO A 4 -4.94 21.12 -59.01
N MET A 5 -6.25 21.07 -58.84
CA MET A 5 -7.03 21.84 -57.88
C MET A 5 -6.73 21.34 -56.46
N THR A 6 -6.35 22.26 -55.57
CA THR A 6 -6.23 22.06 -54.13
C THR A 6 -7.63 21.92 -53.50
N GLU A 7 -7.95 20.74 -53.00
CA GLU A 7 -9.11 20.52 -52.15
C GLU A 7 -8.92 21.19 -50.79
N THR A 8 -9.73 22.21 -50.57
CA THR A 8 -9.85 22.88 -49.26
C THR A 8 -10.62 21.96 -48.30
N ARG A 9 -9.95 21.35 -47.33
CA ARG A 9 -10.57 20.61 -46.24
C ARG A 9 -11.47 21.55 -45.43
N GLN A 10 -12.78 21.43 -45.61
CA GLN A 10 -13.78 22.05 -44.74
C GLN A 10 -13.65 21.47 -43.32
N ALA A 11 -13.34 22.32 -42.37
CA ALA A 11 -13.34 21.97 -40.94
C ALA A 11 -14.80 21.65 -40.52
N ASP A 12 -15.00 20.47 -39.97
CA ASP A 12 -16.27 19.98 -39.43
C ASP A 12 -16.68 20.85 -38.21
N THR A 13 -17.57 21.82 -38.46
CA THR A 13 -18.07 22.77 -37.44
C THR A 13 -19.16 22.16 -36.53
N SER A 14 -19.61 20.94 -36.78
CA SER A 14 -20.67 20.29 -35.98
C SER A 14 -20.20 19.67 -34.66
N ARG A 15 -18.88 19.49 -34.49
CA ARG A 15 -18.28 18.82 -33.28
C ARG A 15 -17.92 19.76 -32.15
N ALA A 16 -17.85 21.06 -32.37
CA ALA A 16 -17.44 22.05 -31.39
C ALA A 16 -18.46 22.28 -30.23
N PRO A 17 -19.78 22.37 -30.48
CA PRO A 17 -20.75 22.65 -29.38
C PRO A 17 -20.90 21.47 -28.39
N ALA A 18 -20.82 20.22 -28.89
CA ALA A 18 -20.92 19.03 -28.02
C ALA A 18 -19.71 18.87 -27.10
N ARG A 19 -18.52 19.18 -27.60
CA ARG A 19 -17.25 19.16 -26.81
C ARG A 19 -17.25 20.23 -25.73
N ASP A 20 -17.75 21.41 -26.05
CA ASP A 20 -17.86 22.55 -25.12
C ASP A 20 -18.80 22.24 -23.97
N GLU A 21 -19.91 21.55 -24.22
CA GLU A 21 -20.86 21.15 -23.19
C GLU A 21 -20.28 20.05 -22.29
N GLU A 22 -19.59 19.07 -22.84
CA GLU A 22 -18.91 18.05 -22.07
C GLU A 22 -17.84 18.65 -21.13
N GLN A 23 -17.03 19.56 -21.66
CA GLN A 23 -16.03 20.28 -20.89
C GLN A 23 -16.65 21.11 -19.78
N TRP A 24 -17.79 21.78 -20.05
CA TRP A 24 -18.51 22.55 -19.05
C TRP A 24 -19.05 21.67 -17.94
N GLN A 25 -19.61 20.50 -18.26
CA GLN A 25 -20.09 19.55 -17.25
C GLN A 25 -18.95 19.03 -16.37
N ALA A 26 -17.77 18.75 -16.95
CA ALA A 26 -16.58 18.37 -16.21
C ALA A 26 -16.15 19.46 -15.21
N VAL A 27 -16.16 20.73 -15.62
CA VAL A 27 -15.86 21.88 -14.74
C VAL A 27 -16.89 21.99 -13.61
N ARG A 28 -18.18 21.86 -13.91
CA ARG A 28 -19.24 21.92 -12.88
C ARG A 28 -19.12 20.81 -11.84
N ARG A 29 -18.79 19.59 -12.28
CA ARG A 29 -18.60 18.43 -11.39
C ARG A 29 -17.24 18.41 -10.72
N ARG A 30 -16.33 19.32 -11.11
CA ARG A 30 -14.92 19.35 -10.66
C ARG A 30 -14.24 18.00 -10.92
N ASP A 31 -14.40 17.46 -12.10
CA ASP A 31 -13.98 16.13 -12.43
C ASP A 31 -12.46 16.09 -12.70
N ALA A 32 -11.74 15.43 -11.79
CA ALA A 32 -10.29 15.28 -11.89
C ALA A 32 -9.84 14.34 -13.03
N ALA A 33 -10.74 13.54 -13.60
CA ALA A 33 -10.43 12.68 -14.75
C ALA A 33 -10.17 13.49 -16.04
N PHE A 34 -10.57 14.75 -16.04
CA PHE A 34 -10.34 15.70 -17.13
C PHE A 34 -9.13 16.62 -16.90
N ASP A 35 -8.46 16.54 -15.75
CA ASP A 35 -7.24 17.31 -15.51
C ASP A 35 -6.15 16.89 -16.49
N GLY A 36 -5.55 17.87 -17.16
CA GLY A 36 -4.56 17.63 -18.23
C GLY A 36 -5.13 17.43 -19.63
N LYS A 37 -6.45 17.23 -19.80
CA LYS A 37 -7.10 17.11 -21.11
C LYS A 37 -7.49 18.46 -21.67
N PHE A 38 -7.87 19.39 -20.81
CA PHE A 38 -8.16 20.79 -21.16
C PHE A 38 -8.05 21.70 -19.94
N LEU A 39 -8.09 23.00 -20.18
CA LEU A 39 -8.11 24.05 -19.18
C LEU A 39 -9.30 24.96 -19.43
N PHE A 40 -9.82 25.60 -18.38
CA PHE A 40 -10.83 26.63 -18.54
C PHE A 40 -10.34 27.96 -17.96
N ALA A 41 -10.63 29.04 -18.65
CA ALA A 41 -10.32 30.39 -18.20
C ALA A 41 -11.59 31.18 -17.92
N VAL A 42 -11.52 32.05 -16.92
CA VAL A 42 -12.64 32.90 -16.49
C VAL A 42 -12.34 34.33 -16.89
N ARG A 43 -13.06 34.85 -17.86
CA ARG A 43 -12.84 36.17 -18.46
C ARG A 43 -12.86 37.32 -17.42
N THR A 44 -13.77 37.26 -16.46
CA THR A 44 -13.92 38.30 -15.43
C THR A 44 -12.77 38.36 -14.45
N THR A 45 -12.00 37.28 -14.28
CA THR A 45 -10.86 37.22 -13.34
C THR A 45 -9.51 37.19 -14.02
N GLY A 46 -9.46 36.93 -15.33
CA GLY A 46 -8.23 36.77 -16.09
C GLY A 46 -7.41 35.53 -15.66
N ILE A 47 -8.08 34.50 -15.10
CA ILE A 47 -7.41 33.33 -14.52
C ILE A 47 -7.85 32.07 -15.27
N TYR A 48 -6.87 31.20 -15.62
CA TYR A 48 -7.17 29.88 -16.11
C TYR A 48 -6.92 28.78 -15.05
N CYS A 49 -7.73 27.75 -15.07
CA CYS A 49 -7.79 26.68 -14.07
C CYS A 49 -7.88 25.30 -14.76
N ARG A 50 -7.59 24.26 -14.02
CA ARG A 50 -7.93 22.88 -14.41
C ARG A 50 -9.37 22.51 -13.97
N PRO A 51 -10.03 21.53 -14.63
CA PRO A 51 -11.43 21.15 -14.36
C PRO A 51 -11.72 20.87 -12.89
N SER A 52 -10.83 20.18 -12.15
CA SER A 52 -11.00 19.84 -10.74
C SER A 52 -10.82 21.00 -9.76
N CYS A 53 -10.58 22.22 -10.22
CA CYS A 53 -10.28 23.36 -9.36
C CYS A 53 -11.42 23.67 -8.38
N THR A 54 -11.08 23.82 -7.08
CA THR A 54 -12.02 24.15 -6.01
C THR A 54 -12.27 25.65 -5.86
N SER A 55 -11.96 26.46 -6.88
CA SER A 55 -12.29 27.88 -6.89
C SER A 55 -13.81 28.13 -6.90
N ARG A 56 -14.21 29.40 -6.67
CA ARG A 56 -15.62 29.79 -6.78
C ARG A 56 -16.16 29.43 -8.16
N PRO A 57 -17.35 28.84 -8.27
CA PRO A 57 -17.96 28.50 -9.55
C PRO A 57 -18.06 29.75 -10.46
N ALA A 58 -17.67 29.59 -11.70
CA ALA A 58 -17.85 30.63 -12.73
C ALA A 58 -19.20 30.48 -13.42
N LYS A 59 -19.73 31.57 -13.99
CA LYS A 59 -20.86 31.49 -14.91
C LYS A 59 -20.39 31.03 -16.29
N ARG A 60 -21.17 30.17 -16.96
CA ARG A 60 -20.80 29.60 -18.28
C ARG A 60 -20.43 30.66 -19.29
N GLU A 61 -21.16 31.77 -19.34
CA GLU A 61 -20.93 32.89 -20.24
C GLU A 61 -19.55 33.56 -20.12
N ASN A 62 -18.87 33.35 -18.97
CA ASN A 62 -17.55 33.91 -18.69
C ASN A 62 -16.43 32.88 -18.84
N VAL A 63 -16.72 31.65 -19.30
CA VAL A 63 -15.75 30.56 -19.38
C VAL A 63 -15.37 30.32 -20.85
N THR A 64 -14.06 30.25 -21.08
CA THR A 64 -13.43 29.85 -22.35
C THR A 64 -12.54 28.65 -22.08
N PHE A 65 -12.54 27.67 -22.99
CA PHE A 65 -11.72 26.46 -22.89
C PHE A 65 -10.45 26.57 -23.72
N PHE A 66 -9.37 25.97 -23.23
CA PHE A 66 -8.08 25.89 -23.87
C PHE A 66 -7.51 24.47 -23.76
N GLU A 67 -6.79 24.03 -24.78
CA GLU A 67 -6.11 22.73 -24.74
C GLU A 67 -4.82 22.78 -23.92
N THR A 68 -4.13 23.91 -23.91
CA THR A 68 -2.84 24.08 -23.23
C THR A 68 -2.78 25.40 -22.45
N GLY A 69 -1.92 25.42 -21.42
CA GLY A 69 -1.63 26.63 -20.65
C GLY A 69 -1.04 27.75 -21.52
N ALA A 70 -0.18 27.41 -22.47
CA ALA A 70 0.41 28.38 -23.41
C ALA A 70 -0.65 29.09 -24.27
N GLN A 71 -1.70 28.39 -24.67
CA GLN A 71 -2.83 29.02 -25.40
C GLN A 71 -3.59 29.98 -24.49
N ALA A 72 -3.84 29.61 -23.23
CA ALA A 72 -4.51 30.48 -22.28
C ALA A 72 -3.66 31.73 -21.95
N GLU A 73 -2.35 31.58 -21.77
CA GLU A 73 -1.42 32.67 -21.50
C GLU A 73 -1.30 33.62 -22.70
N LYS A 74 -1.24 33.07 -23.92
CA LYS A 74 -1.27 33.88 -25.16
C LYS A 74 -2.56 34.69 -25.30
N ALA A 75 -3.67 34.17 -24.76
CA ALA A 75 -4.96 34.84 -24.71
C ALA A 75 -5.07 35.86 -23.53
N GLY A 76 -4.00 36.07 -22.77
CA GLY A 76 -3.95 37.07 -21.69
C GLY A 76 -4.41 36.56 -20.31
N TYR A 77 -4.60 35.25 -20.14
CA TYR A 77 -4.95 34.68 -18.85
C TYR A 77 -3.70 34.26 -18.08
N ARG A 78 -3.76 34.29 -16.74
CA ARG A 78 -2.72 33.81 -15.84
C ARG A 78 -3.13 32.52 -15.12
N ALA A 79 -2.15 31.71 -14.77
CA ALA A 79 -2.38 30.48 -14.03
C ALA A 79 -3.01 30.71 -12.64
N CYS A 80 -3.94 29.85 -12.27
CA CYS A 80 -4.55 29.87 -10.96
C CYS A 80 -3.56 29.45 -9.87
N LYS A 81 -3.28 30.32 -8.89
CA LYS A 81 -2.36 30.04 -7.77
C LYS A 81 -2.83 28.88 -6.89
N ARG A 82 -4.13 28.51 -6.88
CA ARG A 82 -4.68 27.43 -6.08
C ARG A 82 -4.49 26.08 -6.73
N CYS A 83 -4.87 25.91 -8.00
CA CYS A 83 -4.79 24.63 -8.69
C CYS A 83 -3.53 24.46 -9.55
N ARG A 84 -2.74 25.53 -9.76
CA ARG A 84 -1.47 25.55 -10.51
C ARG A 84 -1.53 24.73 -11.80
N PRO A 85 -2.38 25.13 -12.75
CA PRO A 85 -2.58 24.39 -13.98
C PRO A 85 -1.35 24.39 -14.91
N ASP A 86 -0.44 25.33 -14.72
CA ASP A 86 0.89 25.43 -15.32
C ASP A 86 1.86 24.33 -14.86
N GLN A 87 1.55 23.65 -13.77
CA GLN A 87 2.34 22.56 -13.20
C GLN A 87 1.68 21.18 -13.39
N LEU A 88 0.75 21.06 -14.35
CA LEU A 88 0.15 19.78 -14.72
C LEU A 88 1.25 18.83 -15.23
N GLY A 89 1.46 17.74 -14.49
CA GLY A 89 2.53 16.77 -14.77
C GLY A 89 3.80 16.97 -13.92
N ALA A 90 3.98 18.10 -13.23
CA ALA A 90 5.01 18.23 -12.21
C ALA A 90 4.59 17.43 -10.96
N PRO A 91 5.49 16.67 -10.34
CA PRO A 91 5.19 15.98 -9.09
C PRO A 91 4.75 16.98 -8.02
N ASP A 92 3.66 16.65 -7.30
CA ASP A 92 3.14 17.48 -6.21
C ASP A 92 4.29 17.90 -5.26
N PRO A 93 4.54 19.20 -5.05
CA PRO A 93 5.62 19.66 -4.17
C PRO A 93 5.53 19.07 -2.75
N GLN A 94 4.31 18.81 -2.25
CA GLN A 94 4.09 18.18 -0.96
C GLN A 94 4.50 16.70 -1.00
N MET A 95 4.19 16.00 -2.08
CA MET A 95 4.61 14.60 -2.29
C MET A 95 6.13 14.50 -2.37
N GLN A 96 6.79 15.41 -3.08
CA GLN A 96 8.26 15.47 -3.14
C GLN A 96 8.88 15.79 -1.78
N ALA A 97 8.30 16.73 -1.03
CA ALA A 97 8.78 17.09 0.30
C ALA A 97 8.67 15.89 1.28
N VAL A 98 7.57 15.16 1.24
CA VAL A 98 7.38 13.95 2.04
C VAL A 98 8.33 12.83 1.59
N LYS A 99 8.54 12.65 0.28
CA LYS A 99 9.52 11.68 -0.24
C LYS A 99 10.93 11.97 0.31
N ARG A 100 11.40 13.22 0.18
CA ARG A 100 12.71 13.62 0.75
C ARG A 100 12.78 13.44 2.27
N ALA A 101 11.69 13.69 2.98
CA ALA A 101 11.63 13.45 4.42
C ALA A 101 11.74 11.96 4.77
N CYS A 102 11.10 11.08 4.02
CA CYS A 102 11.25 9.63 4.17
C CYS A 102 12.70 9.19 3.92
N GLU A 103 13.30 9.64 2.81
CA GLU A 103 14.70 9.36 2.47
C GLU A 103 15.66 9.86 3.58
N ARG A 104 15.42 11.06 4.11
CA ARG A 104 16.21 11.60 5.22
C ARG A 104 16.07 10.79 6.50
N ILE A 105 14.86 10.32 6.83
CA ILE A 105 14.62 9.42 7.98
C ILE A 105 15.33 8.08 7.77
N GLU A 106 15.30 7.56 6.56
CA GLU A 106 15.93 6.29 6.20
C GLU A 106 17.45 6.35 6.18
N GLN A 107 18.07 7.51 5.95
CA GLN A 107 19.51 7.68 5.92
C GLN A 107 20.10 8.14 7.26
N ALA A 108 19.31 8.81 8.10
CA ALA A 108 19.79 9.36 9.35
C ALA A 108 20.05 8.28 10.40
N GLU A 109 21.16 8.35 11.11
CA GLU A 109 21.47 7.49 12.26
C GLU A 109 20.51 7.77 13.42
N GLU A 110 20.30 9.03 13.75
CA GLU A 110 19.29 9.47 14.70
C GLU A 110 18.03 9.99 14.00
N ALA A 111 16.85 9.72 14.58
CA ALA A 111 15.60 10.19 13.99
C ALA A 111 15.54 11.72 13.96
N PRO A 112 15.42 12.35 12.78
CA PRO A 112 15.31 13.79 12.65
C PRO A 112 14.10 14.32 13.43
N LYS A 113 14.23 15.49 14.04
CA LYS A 113 13.11 16.14 14.75
C LYS A 113 12.06 16.61 13.75
N LEU A 114 10.79 16.60 14.19
CA LEU A 114 9.67 17.06 13.34
C LEU A 114 9.89 18.47 12.80
N ALA A 115 10.45 19.37 13.62
CA ALA A 115 10.74 20.74 13.21
C ALA A 115 11.76 20.81 12.05
N GLU A 116 12.78 19.96 12.05
CA GLU A 116 13.80 19.89 11.03
C GLU A 116 13.25 19.37 9.69
N LEU A 117 12.40 18.33 9.75
CA LEU A 117 11.71 17.78 8.59
C LEU A 117 10.74 18.81 8.00
N ALA A 118 10.00 19.51 8.85
CA ALA A 118 9.07 20.56 8.42
C ALA A 118 9.79 21.75 7.79
N ALA A 119 10.88 22.21 8.38
CA ALA A 119 11.70 23.30 7.85
C ALA A 119 12.26 22.95 6.46
N SER A 120 12.77 21.72 6.27
CA SER A 120 13.27 21.26 4.96
C SER A 120 12.18 21.17 3.89
N ALA A 121 10.92 21.06 4.30
CA ALA A 121 9.75 21.05 3.43
C ALA A 121 9.15 22.45 3.20
N GLY A 122 9.67 23.50 3.86
CA GLY A 122 9.10 24.85 3.83
C GLY A 122 7.71 24.93 4.47
N LEU A 123 7.40 24.05 5.44
CA LEU A 123 6.11 23.95 6.09
C LEU A 123 6.22 24.17 7.59
N SER A 124 5.11 24.59 8.23
CA SER A 124 5.04 24.55 9.69
C SER A 124 5.02 23.10 10.19
N PRO A 125 5.51 22.79 11.41
CA PRO A 125 5.51 21.43 11.95
C PRO A 125 4.13 20.78 11.96
N TYR A 126 3.08 21.52 12.29
CA TYR A 126 1.70 21.03 12.27
C TYR A 126 1.23 20.67 10.86
N HIS A 127 1.48 21.54 9.88
CA HIS A 127 1.09 21.30 8.48
C HIS A 127 1.88 20.13 7.90
N PHE A 128 3.19 20.08 8.12
CA PHE A 128 4.03 18.95 7.68
C PHE A 128 3.54 17.62 8.26
N HIS A 129 3.26 17.57 9.58
CA HIS A 129 2.76 16.37 10.23
C HIS A 129 1.46 15.87 9.57
N ARG A 130 0.50 16.78 9.27
CA ARG A 130 -0.74 16.42 8.57
C ARG A 130 -0.49 15.89 7.17
N VAL A 131 0.33 16.59 6.38
CA VAL A 131 0.66 16.20 5.01
C VAL A 131 1.40 14.87 4.99
N PHE A 132 2.42 14.71 5.84
CA PHE A 132 3.17 13.46 5.96
C PHE A 132 2.25 12.29 6.30
N LYS A 133 1.42 12.42 7.35
CA LYS A 133 0.45 11.38 7.73
C LYS A 133 -0.57 11.11 6.63
N ALA A 134 -0.99 12.15 5.91
CA ALA A 134 -1.94 12.01 4.81
C ALA A 134 -1.37 11.24 3.62
N LEU A 135 -0.07 11.37 3.33
CA LEU A 135 0.59 10.73 2.18
C LEU A 135 1.19 9.36 2.53
N THR A 136 1.75 9.20 3.74
CA THR A 136 2.39 7.93 4.17
C THR A 136 1.49 7.02 4.99
N GLY A 137 0.38 7.55 5.50
CA GLY A 137 -0.53 6.83 6.40
C GLY A 137 -0.08 6.78 7.86
N VAL A 138 1.17 7.15 8.16
CA VAL A 138 1.75 7.13 9.52
C VAL A 138 2.33 8.48 9.90
N THR A 139 2.55 8.72 11.19
CA THR A 139 3.23 9.95 11.62
C THR A 139 4.72 9.87 11.32
N PRO A 140 5.45 11.00 11.17
CA PRO A 140 6.90 11.00 11.00
C PRO A 140 7.63 10.22 12.11
N LYS A 141 7.17 10.36 13.36
CA LYS A 141 7.71 9.60 14.51
C LYS A 141 7.49 8.09 14.38
N ALA A 142 6.31 7.67 13.95
CA ALA A 142 5.99 6.25 13.74
C ALA A 142 6.80 5.69 12.55
N TYR A 143 6.96 6.44 11.47
CA TYR A 143 7.79 6.06 10.33
C TYR A 143 9.26 5.88 10.74
N ALA A 144 9.83 6.83 11.50
CA ALA A 144 11.19 6.73 12.01
C ALA A 144 11.36 5.55 12.98
N ALA A 145 10.37 5.27 13.82
CA ALA A 145 10.41 4.12 14.74
C ALA A 145 10.40 2.79 13.99
N GLU A 146 9.62 2.69 12.91
CA GLU A 146 9.56 1.51 12.03
C GLU A 146 10.87 1.31 11.27
N THR A 147 11.43 2.40 10.71
CA THR A 147 12.74 2.36 10.02
C THR A 147 13.84 1.87 10.96
N ARG A 148 13.87 2.36 12.20
CA ARG A 148 14.83 1.87 13.20
C ARG A 148 14.64 0.41 13.57
N ALA A 149 13.39 -0.03 13.73
CA ALA A 149 13.11 -1.44 14.03
C ALA A 149 13.57 -2.37 12.89
N ARG A 150 13.35 -1.96 11.61
CA ARG A 150 13.85 -2.69 10.44
C ARG A 150 15.36 -2.75 10.43
N ARG A 151 16.06 -1.62 10.63
CA ARG A 151 17.53 -1.61 10.74
C ARG A 151 18.02 -2.51 11.85
N ALA A 152 17.37 -2.49 13.01
CA ALA A 152 17.74 -3.37 14.12
C ALA A 152 17.59 -4.85 13.72
N ALA A 153 16.52 -5.22 13.02
CA ALA A 153 16.34 -6.57 12.51
C ALA A 153 17.47 -6.98 11.54
N ASP A 154 17.84 -6.08 10.63
CA ASP A 154 18.92 -6.31 9.66
C ASP A 154 20.29 -6.40 10.34
N LYS A 155 20.59 -5.47 11.26
CA LYS A 155 21.82 -5.46 12.05
C LYS A 155 21.94 -6.67 12.98
N LEU A 156 20.84 -7.13 13.57
CA LEU A 156 20.83 -8.34 14.40
C LEU A 156 21.28 -9.60 13.66
N ARG A 157 21.19 -9.62 12.32
CA ARG A 157 21.64 -10.77 11.52
C ARG A 157 23.18 -10.85 11.39
N THR A 158 23.86 -9.69 11.49
CA THR A 158 25.31 -9.57 11.25
C THR A 158 26.11 -9.17 12.47
N ALA A 159 25.51 -8.55 13.48
CA ALA A 159 26.19 -8.07 14.68
C ALA A 159 26.66 -9.21 15.59
N GLU A 160 27.78 -9.01 16.26
CA GLU A 160 28.31 -9.96 17.22
C GLU A 160 27.46 -10.06 18.50
N THR A 161 26.86 -8.94 18.89
CA THR A 161 25.98 -8.88 20.08
C THR A 161 24.64 -8.20 19.77
N VAL A 162 23.61 -8.55 20.57
CA VAL A 162 22.30 -7.86 20.48
C VAL A 162 22.44 -6.38 20.87
N THR A 163 23.27 -6.09 21.84
CA THR A 163 23.51 -4.71 22.32
C THR A 163 24.12 -3.84 21.23
N GLU A 164 25.14 -4.31 20.55
CA GLU A 164 25.74 -3.65 19.39
C GLU A 164 24.70 -3.34 18.31
N ALA A 165 23.91 -4.34 17.89
CA ALA A 165 22.87 -4.16 16.89
C ALA A 165 21.81 -3.11 17.31
N ILE A 166 21.50 -2.99 18.61
CA ILE A 166 20.57 -2.01 19.14
C ILE A 166 21.13 -0.59 19.00
N TYR A 167 22.37 -0.38 19.39
CA TYR A 167 23.02 0.94 19.28
C TYR A 167 23.29 1.33 17.83
N ASP A 168 23.77 0.41 17.01
CA ASP A 168 23.98 0.60 15.56
C ASP A 168 22.69 0.90 14.79
N ALA A 169 21.54 0.47 15.31
CA ALA A 169 20.24 0.81 14.72
C ALA A 169 19.71 2.19 15.18
N GLY A 170 20.47 2.92 16.01
CA GLY A 170 20.11 4.26 16.48
C GLY A 170 19.16 4.27 17.69
N PHE A 171 19.19 3.24 18.54
CA PHE A 171 18.49 3.25 19.82
C PHE A 171 19.42 3.74 20.93
N ASN A 172 18.98 4.73 21.70
CA ASN A 172 19.76 5.34 22.80
C ASN A 172 19.68 4.53 24.11
N SER A 173 18.86 3.47 24.14
CA SER A 173 18.82 2.52 25.26
C SER A 173 18.19 1.19 24.83
N SER A 174 18.67 0.10 25.41
CA SER A 174 18.11 -1.24 25.22
C SER A 174 16.66 -1.34 25.72
N SER A 175 16.29 -0.67 26.82
CA SER A 175 14.92 -0.70 27.34
C SER A 175 13.90 -0.20 26.31
N ARG A 176 14.16 0.92 25.62
CA ARG A 176 13.30 1.45 24.57
C ARG A 176 13.19 0.53 23.33
N PHE A 177 14.21 -0.24 23.09
CA PHE A 177 14.18 -1.26 22.06
C PHE A 177 13.24 -2.41 22.46
N TYR A 178 13.36 -2.92 23.68
CA TYR A 178 12.54 -4.06 24.15
C TYR A 178 11.06 -3.74 24.38
N GLU A 179 10.67 -2.48 24.65
CA GLU A 179 9.28 -2.08 24.91
C GLU A 179 8.26 -2.50 23.83
N ASN A 180 8.70 -2.63 22.57
CA ASN A 180 7.82 -2.96 21.46
C ASN A 180 8.44 -3.96 20.46
N THR A 181 9.55 -4.60 20.83
CA THR A 181 10.36 -5.38 19.90
C THR A 181 9.74 -6.73 19.58
N ASP A 182 9.21 -7.43 20.59
CA ASP A 182 8.62 -8.76 20.40
C ASP A 182 7.41 -8.72 19.44
N ALA A 183 6.59 -7.66 19.54
CA ALA A 183 5.47 -7.44 18.61
C ALA A 183 5.90 -7.06 17.19
N ARG A 184 7.09 -6.44 17.04
CA ARG A 184 7.58 -5.97 15.72
C ARG A 184 8.49 -6.98 15.02
N LEU A 185 9.35 -7.65 15.77
CA LEU A 185 10.26 -8.66 15.25
C LEU A 185 9.60 -10.04 15.18
N GLY A 186 8.51 -10.26 15.92
CA GLY A 186 7.81 -11.53 16.02
C GLY A 186 8.58 -12.61 16.79
N MET A 187 9.78 -12.29 17.25
CA MET A 187 10.60 -13.14 18.11
C MET A 187 11.55 -12.27 18.92
N THR A 188 12.17 -12.86 19.95
CA THR A 188 13.17 -12.12 20.74
C THR A 188 14.33 -11.66 19.86
N PRO A 189 14.96 -10.50 20.15
CA PRO A 189 16.12 -9.99 19.40
C PRO A 189 17.27 -11.01 19.32
N GLY A 190 17.46 -11.78 20.37
CA GLY A 190 18.43 -12.88 20.37
C GLY A 190 18.08 -14.00 19.37
N ALA A 191 16.80 -14.32 19.19
CA ALA A 191 16.36 -15.29 18.22
C ALA A 191 16.48 -14.74 16.78
N VAL A 192 16.17 -13.45 16.56
CA VAL A 192 16.39 -12.77 15.27
C VAL A 192 17.87 -12.79 14.90
N ARG A 193 18.77 -12.40 15.82
CA ARG A 193 20.22 -12.42 15.61
C ARG A 193 20.72 -13.81 15.22
N ARG A 194 20.18 -14.82 15.86
CA ARG A 194 20.52 -16.22 15.53
C ARG A 194 19.76 -16.78 14.31
N GLY A 195 19.05 -15.94 13.54
CA GLY A 195 18.31 -16.35 12.33
C GLY A 195 17.22 -17.39 12.60
N GLY A 196 16.57 -17.28 13.80
CA GLY A 196 15.62 -18.29 14.27
C GLY A 196 16.26 -19.42 15.08
N ALA A 197 17.57 -19.38 15.34
CA ALA A 197 18.25 -20.40 16.12
C ALA A 197 17.60 -20.56 17.50
N GLY A 198 17.31 -21.81 17.88
CA GLY A 198 16.55 -22.17 19.07
C GLY A 198 15.02 -22.04 18.91
N THR A 199 14.54 -21.69 17.74
CA THR A 199 13.12 -21.83 17.39
C THR A 199 12.93 -23.16 16.68
N VAL A 200 12.15 -24.04 17.25
CA VAL A 200 11.70 -25.25 16.60
C VAL A 200 10.42 -24.95 15.82
N ILE A 201 10.43 -25.21 14.53
CA ILE A 201 9.28 -25.05 13.64
C ILE A 201 8.87 -26.44 13.16
N ARG A 202 7.68 -26.88 13.59
CA ARG A 202 7.04 -28.05 13.03
C ARG A 202 6.36 -27.66 11.73
N PHE A 203 6.50 -28.45 10.69
CA PHE A 203 5.83 -28.21 9.42
C PHE A 203 5.43 -29.51 8.74
N ALA A 204 4.41 -29.42 7.92
CA ALA A 204 4.05 -30.47 6.99
C ALA A 204 3.42 -29.86 5.74
N VAL A 205 3.40 -30.64 4.67
CA VAL A 205 2.75 -30.25 3.41
C VAL A 205 1.61 -31.22 3.16
N GLY A 206 0.41 -30.65 3.00
CA GLY A 206 -0.79 -31.36 2.56
C GLY A 206 -1.15 -31.00 1.13
N GLU A 207 -2.06 -31.76 0.55
CA GLU A 207 -2.68 -31.48 -0.75
C GLU A 207 -4.09 -30.97 -0.57
N ALA A 208 -4.48 -29.98 -1.35
CA ALA A 208 -5.81 -29.43 -1.45
C ALA A 208 -6.18 -29.21 -2.92
N SER A 209 -7.45 -28.99 -3.20
CA SER A 209 -7.91 -28.70 -4.57
C SER A 209 -7.31 -27.43 -5.18
N LEU A 210 -6.66 -26.58 -4.37
CA LEU A 210 -5.91 -25.41 -4.80
C LEU A 210 -4.39 -25.65 -4.93
N GLY A 211 -3.93 -26.92 -4.86
CA GLY A 211 -2.52 -27.31 -4.90
C GLY A 211 -1.96 -27.63 -3.52
N ALA A 212 -0.64 -27.63 -3.40
CA ALA A 212 0.03 -27.92 -2.15
C ALA A 212 -0.18 -26.83 -1.10
N VAL A 213 -0.36 -27.26 0.16
CA VAL A 213 -0.56 -26.40 1.34
C VAL A 213 0.52 -26.72 2.35
N LEU A 214 1.46 -25.80 2.57
CA LEU A 214 2.42 -25.93 3.65
C LEU A 214 1.88 -25.25 4.90
N VAL A 215 1.83 -25.98 6.00
CA VAL A 215 1.50 -25.45 7.33
C VAL A 215 2.75 -25.53 8.19
N ALA A 216 3.07 -24.45 8.90
CA ALA A 216 4.17 -24.41 9.84
C ALA A 216 3.73 -23.75 11.16
N ALA A 217 4.19 -24.33 12.28
CA ALA A 217 3.87 -23.82 13.61
C ALA A 217 5.08 -23.80 14.54
N THR A 218 5.08 -22.83 15.42
CA THR A 218 5.95 -22.76 16.59
C THR A 218 5.20 -23.25 17.83
N ASN A 219 5.83 -23.17 18.99
CA ASN A 219 5.17 -23.44 20.28
C ASN A 219 4.08 -22.40 20.64
N LYS A 220 3.97 -21.28 19.89
CA LYS A 220 2.97 -20.22 20.08
C LYS A 220 1.73 -20.40 19.18
N GLY A 221 1.85 -21.19 18.11
CA GLY A 221 0.79 -21.40 17.15
C GLY A 221 1.26 -21.43 15.71
N VAL A 222 0.32 -21.46 14.78
CA VAL A 222 0.59 -21.49 13.33
C VAL A 222 1.25 -20.18 12.91
N CYS A 223 2.44 -20.26 12.32
CA CYS A 223 3.26 -19.11 11.91
C CYS A 223 3.36 -18.93 10.38
N ALA A 224 3.02 -19.98 9.61
CA ALA A 224 2.90 -19.89 8.16
C ALA A 224 1.85 -20.87 7.62
N ILE A 225 1.08 -20.39 6.66
CA ILE A 225 0.22 -21.17 5.76
C ILE A 225 0.53 -20.68 4.36
N LEU A 226 1.17 -21.52 3.55
CA LEU A 226 1.61 -21.18 2.21
C LEU A 226 0.88 -22.06 1.19
N LEU A 227 0.55 -21.48 0.03
CA LEU A 227 -0.11 -22.19 -1.06
C LEU A 227 0.78 -22.16 -2.30
N GLY A 228 0.85 -23.24 -3.03
CA GLY A 228 1.63 -23.33 -4.25
C GLY A 228 1.38 -24.63 -5.02
N ASP A 229 2.05 -24.77 -6.16
CA ASP A 229 1.97 -25.99 -6.98
C ASP A 229 3.16 -26.92 -6.70
N ASP A 230 4.28 -26.37 -6.22
CA ASP A 230 5.52 -27.07 -5.91
C ASP A 230 5.75 -27.13 -4.38
N PRO A 231 5.59 -28.30 -3.75
CA PRO A 231 5.87 -28.49 -2.32
C PRO A 231 7.27 -28.09 -1.90
N GLU A 232 8.28 -28.37 -2.73
CA GLU A 232 9.68 -28.04 -2.41
C GLU A 232 9.91 -26.52 -2.41
N ALA A 233 9.26 -25.79 -3.33
CA ALA A 233 9.32 -24.32 -3.34
C ALA A 233 8.72 -23.73 -2.08
N LEU A 234 7.63 -24.31 -1.56
CA LEU A 234 7.02 -23.87 -0.29
C LEU A 234 7.94 -24.12 0.90
N VAL A 235 8.65 -25.25 0.92
CA VAL A 235 9.64 -25.56 1.98
C VAL A 235 10.81 -24.57 1.90
N ARG A 236 11.32 -24.29 0.70
CA ARG A 236 12.36 -23.26 0.52
C ARG A 236 11.90 -21.88 1.00
N ASP A 237 10.69 -21.44 0.65
CA ASP A 237 10.13 -20.14 1.14
C ASP A 237 10.04 -20.12 2.67
N LEU A 238 9.69 -21.23 3.30
CA LEU A 238 9.69 -21.35 4.76
C LEU A 238 11.11 -21.25 5.35
N GLN A 239 12.08 -21.96 4.76
CA GLN A 239 13.47 -21.94 5.20
C GLN A 239 14.12 -20.56 5.04
N ASP A 240 13.84 -19.87 3.94
CA ASP A 240 14.33 -18.51 3.70
C ASP A 240 13.81 -17.51 4.73
N ARG A 241 12.61 -17.74 5.26
CA ARG A 241 12.03 -16.91 6.35
C ARG A 241 12.70 -17.15 7.70
N PHE A 242 13.17 -18.36 7.94
CA PHE A 242 13.74 -18.80 9.20
C PHE A 242 15.06 -19.56 9.01
N PRO A 243 16.11 -18.91 8.45
CA PRO A 243 17.30 -19.59 7.92
C PRO A 243 18.11 -20.36 8.93
N ARG A 244 17.86 -20.19 10.23
CA ARG A 244 18.55 -20.89 11.33
C ARG A 244 17.59 -21.55 12.32
N ALA A 245 16.30 -21.67 11.97
CA ALA A 245 15.38 -22.45 12.77
C ALA A 245 15.66 -23.94 12.61
N GLU A 246 15.32 -24.69 13.63
CA GLU A 246 15.29 -26.16 13.55
C GLU A 246 13.93 -26.56 12.97
N PHE A 247 13.95 -27.21 11.81
CA PHE A 247 12.73 -27.70 11.17
C PHE A 247 12.50 -29.16 11.54
N LYS A 248 11.31 -29.47 12.02
CA LYS A 248 10.87 -30.83 12.32
C LYS A 248 9.65 -31.17 11.48
N GLY A 249 9.64 -32.37 10.94
CA GLY A 249 8.44 -32.93 10.33
C GLY A 249 7.30 -32.97 11.33
N GLY A 250 6.07 -32.81 10.86
CA GLY A 250 4.89 -32.92 11.69
C GLY A 250 4.73 -34.33 12.25
N ASP A 251 4.23 -34.41 13.48
CA ASP A 251 3.78 -35.66 14.10
C ASP A 251 2.26 -35.84 13.91
N GLY A 252 1.70 -36.95 14.38
CA GLY A 252 0.26 -37.24 14.24
C GLY A 252 -0.67 -36.23 14.90
N GLU A 253 -0.17 -35.44 15.89
CA GLU A 253 -0.91 -34.31 16.46
C GLU A 253 -0.91 -33.12 15.49
N PHE A 254 0.23 -32.85 14.86
CA PHE A 254 0.37 -31.79 13.91
C PHE A 254 -0.38 -32.04 12.59
N GLU A 255 -0.54 -33.32 12.20
CA GLU A 255 -1.36 -33.73 11.05
C GLU A 255 -2.82 -33.27 11.18
N ARG A 256 -3.36 -33.22 12.40
CA ARG A 256 -4.70 -32.65 12.65
C ARG A 256 -4.75 -31.17 12.32
N THR A 257 -3.73 -30.43 12.73
CA THR A 257 -3.58 -29.00 12.38
C THR A 257 -3.54 -28.79 10.86
N VAL A 258 -2.82 -29.66 10.15
CA VAL A 258 -2.74 -29.62 8.68
C VAL A 258 -4.11 -29.93 8.08
N ALA A 259 -4.80 -30.94 8.57
CA ALA A 259 -6.13 -31.31 8.10
C ALA A 259 -7.15 -30.18 8.31
N GLU A 260 -7.12 -29.48 9.44
CA GLU A 260 -7.96 -28.31 9.69
C GLU A 260 -7.66 -27.16 8.71
N VAL A 261 -6.39 -26.90 8.42
CA VAL A 261 -6.01 -25.87 7.44
C VAL A 261 -6.40 -26.27 6.03
N VAL A 262 -6.22 -27.53 5.64
CA VAL A 262 -6.69 -28.07 4.35
C VAL A 262 -8.22 -27.97 4.27
N GLY A 263 -8.93 -28.32 5.33
CA GLY A 263 -10.39 -28.14 5.43
C GLY A 263 -10.82 -26.68 5.21
N LEU A 264 -10.06 -25.74 5.76
CA LEU A 264 -10.30 -24.31 5.55
C LEU A 264 -10.03 -23.87 4.08
N VAL A 265 -9.09 -24.50 3.38
CA VAL A 265 -8.87 -24.28 1.94
C VAL A 265 -10.07 -24.76 1.13
N GLU A 266 -10.63 -25.90 1.48
CA GLU A 266 -11.79 -26.49 0.79
C GLU A 266 -13.09 -25.76 1.11
N ALA A 267 -13.23 -25.26 2.34
CA ALA A 267 -14.40 -24.52 2.82
C ALA A 267 -13.98 -23.22 3.53
N PRO A 268 -13.58 -22.19 2.79
CA PRO A 268 -12.97 -20.96 3.36
C PRO A 268 -13.96 -20.11 4.18
N GLY A 269 -15.24 -20.45 4.18
CA GLY A 269 -16.25 -19.84 5.05
C GLY A 269 -16.18 -20.27 6.52
N GLN A 270 -15.48 -21.35 6.83
CA GLN A 270 -15.32 -21.85 8.19
C GLN A 270 -14.32 -21.01 8.98
N ARG A 271 -14.49 -21.00 10.30
CA ARG A 271 -13.58 -20.32 11.21
C ARG A 271 -12.45 -21.27 11.59
N LEU A 272 -11.21 -20.83 11.44
CA LEU A 272 -10.05 -21.55 11.95
C LEU A 272 -9.93 -21.26 13.46
N ASP A 273 -10.03 -22.29 14.26
CA ASP A 273 -9.91 -22.22 15.74
C ASP A 273 -8.53 -22.71 16.21
N LEU A 274 -7.48 -22.21 15.56
CA LEU A 274 -6.10 -22.52 15.91
C LEU A 274 -5.39 -21.25 16.41
N PRO A 275 -4.51 -21.38 17.42
CA PRO A 275 -3.66 -20.27 17.82
C PRO A 275 -2.73 -19.87 16.66
N LEU A 276 -2.67 -18.57 16.36
CA LEU A 276 -1.83 -18.02 15.31
C LEU A 276 -0.64 -17.26 15.91
N ASP A 277 0.56 -17.60 15.47
CA ASP A 277 1.79 -16.82 15.78
C ASP A 277 1.99 -15.75 14.70
N ILE A 278 1.18 -14.69 14.76
CA ILE A 278 1.15 -13.61 13.77
C ILE A 278 2.34 -12.68 13.98
N ARG A 279 3.26 -12.64 13.02
CA ARG A 279 4.47 -11.82 13.05
C ARG A 279 4.40 -10.75 11.96
N GLY A 280 4.62 -9.50 12.35
CA GLY A 280 4.59 -8.38 11.41
C GLY A 280 4.69 -7.05 12.11
N THR A 281 4.88 -5.98 11.31
CA THR A 281 4.93 -4.62 11.81
C THR A 281 3.58 -4.21 12.42
N ALA A 282 3.59 -3.21 13.29
CA ALA A 282 2.34 -2.68 13.87
C ALA A 282 1.33 -2.24 12.81
N PHE A 283 1.80 -1.77 11.65
CA PHE A 283 0.93 -1.45 10.51
C PHE A 283 0.33 -2.71 9.88
N GLN A 284 1.17 -3.73 9.61
CA GLN A 284 0.72 -5.00 9.05
C GLN A 284 -0.29 -5.67 9.97
N GLN A 285 -0.05 -5.73 11.26
CA GLN A 285 -0.98 -6.31 12.24
C GLN A 285 -2.34 -5.60 12.23
N ARG A 286 -2.36 -4.25 12.14
CA ARG A 286 -3.61 -3.50 12.01
C ARG A 286 -4.35 -3.80 10.71
N VAL A 287 -3.62 -3.92 9.60
CA VAL A 287 -4.20 -4.33 8.32
C VAL A 287 -4.77 -5.73 8.44
N TRP A 288 -3.99 -6.69 8.95
CA TRP A 288 -4.41 -8.09 9.06
C TRP A 288 -5.61 -8.27 10.01
N ALA A 289 -5.67 -7.51 11.10
CA ALA A 289 -6.86 -7.48 11.96
C ALA A 289 -8.10 -6.96 11.19
N ALA A 290 -7.94 -5.93 10.35
CA ALA A 290 -9.02 -5.44 9.51
C ALA A 290 -9.43 -6.44 8.42
N LEU A 291 -8.47 -7.20 7.86
CA LEU A 291 -8.76 -8.29 6.92
C LEU A 291 -9.59 -9.39 7.58
N SER A 292 -9.22 -9.81 8.79
CA SER A 292 -9.92 -10.84 9.55
C SER A 292 -11.35 -10.44 9.93
N ALA A 293 -11.67 -9.15 9.91
CA ALA A 293 -13.01 -8.62 10.14
C ALA A 293 -13.91 -8.65 8.90
N ILE A 294 -13.37 -8.93 7.70
CA ILE A 294 -14.19 -9.07 6.48
C ILE A 294 -14.97 -10.39 6.57
N PRO A 295 -16.31 -10.37 6.54
CA PRO A 295 -17.11 -11.59 6.59
C PRO A 295 -16.84 -12.48 5.38
N SER A 296 -17.04 -13.80 5.55
CA SER A 296 -17.05 -14.75 4.43
C SER A 296 -18.09 -14.36 3.39
N GLY A 297 -17.79 -14.57 2.11
CA GLY A 297 -18.63 -14.16 0.98
C GLY A 297 -18.72 -12.66 0.73
N LYS A 298 -17.95 -11.85 1.47
CA LYS A 298 -17.84 -10.41 1.24
C LYS A 298 -16.43 -10.04 0.83
N THR A 299 -16.34 -9.07 -0.06
CA THR A 299 -15.06 -8.47 -0.45
C THR A 299 -14.98 -7.03 0.04
N ALA A 300 -13.76 -6.54 0.18
CA ALA A 300 -13.48 -5.13 0.48
C ALA A 300 -12.40 -4.62 -0.47
N THR A 301 -12.42 -3.33 -0.76
CA THR A 301 -11.36 -2.70 -1.53
C THR A 301 -10.17 -2.32 -0.64
N TYR A 302 -8.97 -2.20 -1.22
CA TYR A 302 -7.80 -1.68 -0.51
C TYR A 302 -8.07 -0.31 0.13
N ALA A 303 -8.91 0.52 -0.50
CA ALA A 303 -9.30 1.81 0.02
C ALA A 303 -10.23 1.72 1.24
N GLU A 304 -11.12 0.73 1.29
CA GLU A 304 -11.98 0.47 2.44
C GLU A 304 -11.18 -0.03 3.63
N ILE A 305 -10.23 -0.94 3.42
CA ILE A 305 -9.30 -1.37 4.46
C ILE A 305 -8.47 -0.20 4.97
N ALA A 306 -7.95 0.65 4.07
CA ALA A 306 -7.21 1.85 4.47
C ALA A 306 -8.07 2.81 5.32
N ARG A 307 -9.36 2.96 5.01
CA ARG A 307 -10.32 3.72 5.83
C ARG A 307 -10.59 3.04 7.18
N ALA A 308 -10.82 1.73 7.19
CA ALA A 308 -11.09 0.96 8.40
C ALA A 308 -9.95 1.06 9.44
N ILE A 309 -8.69 1.08 8.98
CA ILE A 309 -7.54 1.28 9.88
C ILE A 309 -7.26 2.76 10.19
N GLY A 310 -8.15 3.69 9.81
CA GLY A 310 -8.00 5.12 10.04
C GLY A 310 -6.93 5.81 9.20
N GLN A 311 -6.56 5.21 8.05
CA GLN A 311 -5.48 5.72 7.17
C GLN A 311 -5.89 5.71 5.70
N PRO A 312 -6.92 6.48 5.29
CA PRO A 312 -7.55 6.38 3.97
C PRO A 312 -6.61 6.62 2.78
N LYS A 313 -5.46 7.23 3.00
CA LYS A 313 -4.44 7.47 1.95
C LYS A 313 -3.37 6.37 1.86
N ALA A 314 -3.38 5.38 2.75
CA ALA A 314 -2.36 4.33 2.83
C ALA A 314 -2.66 3.11 1.93
N VAL A 315 -3.41 3.29 0.83
CA VAL A 315 -3.88 2.21 -0.05
C VAL A 315 -2.74 1.30 -0.54
N ARG A 316 -1.62 1.89 -0.99
CA ARG A 316 -0.44 1.12 -1.44
C ARG A 316 0.22 0.34 -0.31
N ALA A 317 0.31 0.93 0.89
CA ALA A 317 0.87 0.25 2.06
C ALA A 317 -0.02 -0.90 2.52
N VAL A 318 -1.35 -0.76 2.42
CA VAL A 318 -2.31 -1.86 2.64
C VAL A 318 -2.09 -2.99 1.64
N ALA A 319 -1.90 -2.68 0.35
CA ALA A 319 -1.61 -3.70 -0.66
C ALA A 319 -0.29 -4.44 -0.37
N GLN A 320 0.75 -3.74 0.06
CA GLN A 320 2.01 -4.35 0.49
C GLN A 320 1.83 -5.24 1.73
N ALA A 321 1.04 -4.80 2.71
CA ALA A 321 0.72 -5.59 3.89
C ALA A 321 -0.07 -6.87 3.55
N CYS A 322 -1.00 -6.81 2.59
CA CYS A 322 -1.68 -7.99 2.05
C CYS A 322 -0.69 -8.96 1.38
N GLY A 323 0.26 -8.46 0.59
CA GLY A 323 1.31 -9.27 -0.05
C GLY A 323 2.32 -9.88 0.93
N ALA A 324 2.51 -9.25 2.10
CA ALA A 324 3.40 -9.73 3.16
C ALA A 324 2.74 -10.74 4.11
N ASN A 325 1.43 -11.03 3.98
CA ASN A 325 0.71 -11.97 4.82
C ASN A 325 1.32 -13.39 4.71
N PRO A 326 1.79 -13.99 5.81
CA PRO A 326 2.33 -15.35 5.80
C PRO A 326 1.27 -16.44 6.04
N LEU A 327 0.05 -16.05 6.39
CA LEU A 327 -1.02 -16.94 6.82
C LEU A 327 -2.17 -16.92 5.80
N ALA A 328 -1.97 -17.63 4.69
CA ALA A 328 -2.99 -17.76 3.65
C ALA A 328 -4.32 -18.19 4.25
N ILE A 329 -5.42 -17.61 3.80
CA ILE A 329 -6.80 -17.95 4.17
C ILE A 329 -7.11 -17.63 5.63
N ALA A 330 -6.28 -18.03 6.60
CA ALA A 330 -6.47 -17.70 8.02
C ALA A 330 -6.52 -16.17 8.24
N ILE A 331 -5.71 -15.43 7.49
CA ILE A 331 -5.86 -13.97 7.31
C ILE A 331 -6.35 -13.74 5.88
N PRO A 332 -7.63 -13.42 5.66
CA PRO A 332 -8.29 -13.53 4.35
C PRO A 332 -7.96 -12.38 3.40
N CYS A 333 -6.67 -12.21 3.04
CA CYS A 333 -6.26 -11.19 2.07
C CYS A 333 -6.78 -11.46 0.64
N HIS A 334 -7.29 -12.66 0.36
CA HIS A 334 -8.01 -12.96 -0.88
C HIS A 334 -9.31 -12.16 -1.01
N ARG A 335 -9.96 -11.76 0.10
CA ARG A 335 -11.18 -10.94 0.10
C ARG A 335 -10.94 -9.47 -0.28
N VAL A 336 -9.68 -9.05 -0.46
CA VAL A 336 -9.37 -7.67 -0.86
C VAL A 336 -9.23 -7.56 -2.37
N VAL A 337 -10.03 -6.70 -2.98
CA VAL A 337 -10.09 -6.47 -4.43
C VAL A 337 -9.76 -5.02 -4.79
N ARG A 338 -9.56 -4.71 -6.07
CA ARG A 338 -9.44 -3.33 -6.54
C ARG A 338 -10.81 -2.65 -6.57
N ALA A 339 -10.81 -1.33 -6.69
CA ALA A 339 -12.04 -0.52 -6.74
C ALA A 339 -12.92 -0.82 -7.98
N ASP A 340 -12.31 -1.32 -9.06
CA ASP A 340 -12.97 -1.77 -10.28
C ASP A 340 -13.42 -3.25 -10.22
N GLY A 341 -13.20 -3.92 -9.06
CA GLY A 341 -13.53 -5.35 -8.88
C GLY A 341 -12.46 -6.31 -9.39
N ASP A 342 -11.36 -5.81 -9.97
CA ASP A 342 -10.27 -6.64 -10.46
C ASP A 342 -9.56 -7.38 -9.31
N LEU A 343 -9.24 -8.66 -9.55
CA LEU A 343 -8.63 -9.57 -8.58
C LEU A 343 -7.11 -9.49 -8.53
N SER A 344 -6.48 -8.49 -9.14
CA SER A 344 -5.03 -8.37 -9.19
C SER A 344 -4.37 -8.38 -7.81
N GLY A 345 -3.17 -8.96 -7.73
CA GLY A 345 -2.34 -8.90 -6.54
C GLY A 345 -2.73 -9.90 -5.44
N TYR A 346 -2.45 -11.17 -5.66
CA TYR A 346 -2.48 -12.20 -4.64
C TYR A 346 -1.15 -12.95 -4.61
N ARG A 347 -0.52 -13.07 -3.43
CA ARG A 347 0.81 -13.68 -3.29
C ARG A 347 0.86 -15.10 -3.87
N TRP A 348 -0.19 -15.86 -3.70
CA TRP A 348 -0.29 -17.26 -4.09
C TRP A 348 -1.02 -17.48 -5.43
N GLY A 349 -1.14 -16.42 -6.25
CA GLY A 349 -1.72 -16.48 -7.59
C GLY A 349 -3.19 -16.04 -7.66
N VAL A 350 -3.51 -15.29 -8.71
CA VAL A 350 -4.85 -14.69 -8.92
C VAL A 350 -5.92 -15.76 -9.11
N GLU A 351 -5.60 -16.89 -9.74
CA GLU A 351 -6.54 -18.00 -9.94
C GLU A 351 -6.99 -18.62 -8.59
N ARG A 352 -6.06 -18.81 -7.65
CA ARG A 352 -6.40 -19.27 -6.29
C ARG A 352 -7.29 -18.27 -5.57
N LYS A 353 -7.00 -16.98 -5.73
CA LYS A 353 -7.83 -15.91 -5.16
C LYS A 353 -9.27 -15.99 -5.67
N ARG A 354 -9.44 -16.15 -6.99
CA ARG A 354 -10.76 -16.27 -7.63
C ARG A 354 -11.52 -17.44 -7.05
N LYS A 355 -10.91 -18.64 -7.06
CA LYS A 355 -11.52 -19.87 -6.54
C LYS A 355 -11.93 -19.75 -5.07
N LEU A 356 -11.12 -19.06 -4.25
CA LEU A 356 -11.46 -18.83 -2.83
C LEU A 356 -12.67 -17.90 -2.69
N ILE A 357 -12.74 -16.82 -3.45
CA ILE A 357 -13.88 -15.90 -3.44
C ILE A 357 -15.16 -16.62 -3.93
N ASP A 358 -15.06 -17.39 -5.01
CA ASP A 358 -16.19 -18.11 -5.59
C ASP A 358 -16.75 -19.16 -4.60
N ARG A 359 -15.87 -19.85 -3.86
CA ARG A 359 -16.27 -20.80 -2.81
C ARG A 359 -16.96 -20.15 -1.61
N GLU A 360 -16.56 -18.94 -1.27
CA GLU A 360 -17.20 -18.20 -0.18
C GLU A 360 -18.55 -17.58 -0.57
N ALA A 361 -18.80 -17.43 -1.86
CA ALA A 361 -20.04 -16.89 -2.40
C ALA A 361 -21.12 -17.96 -2.63
N ALA A 362 -20.72 -19.25 -2.66
CA ALA A 362 -21.61 -20.42 -2.84
C ALA A 362 -22.27 -20.79 -1.52
#